data_da855650622208e7631be8b92c928b63
#
_entry.id   da855650622208e7631be8b92c928b63
#
_cell.length_a   1.000
_cell.length_b   1.000
_cell.length_c   1.000
_cell.angle_alpha   90.00
_cell.angle_beta   90.00
_cell.angle_gamma   90.00
#
_symmetry.space_group_name_H-M   'P 1'
#
loop_
_entity.id
_entity.type
_entity.pdbx_description
1 polymer ?
#
loop_
_entity_poly.entity_id
_entity_poly.type
_entity_poly.pdbx_seq_one_letter_code
_entity_poly.pdbx_strand_id
1 'polypeptide(L)'
;GVQTCALPILARRTRGLPPVDTLVNVPLFQRRHWRRGYNQSDLLCRPLARWLGCRYPASALKRTHATAVQHRLNARSRKRNLKNAFRLELPVNGLHIAIVDDVVTTGSTVAELSRLLLQSGAASVQVWCLCRTL
;
A
#
# COMPACT_ATOMS: atom_id res chain seq x y z
N GLY A 1 14.50 -4.15 -0.71
CA GLY A 1 13.62 -4.78 -1.63
C GLY A 1 12.16 -4.79 -1.19
N VAL A 2 11.32 -5.13 -2.13
CA VAL A 2 9.88 -5.25 -1.91
C VAL A 2 9.49 -6.72 -1.93
N GLN A 3 8.81 -7.16 -0.88
CA GLN A 3 8.29 -8.53 -0.76
C GLN A 3 6.77 -8.50 -0.79
N THR A 4 6.16 -9.42 -1.56
CA THR A 4 4.70 -9.57 -1.64
C THR A 4 4.30 -10.88 -0.99
N CYS A 5 3.39 -10.83 -0.01
CA CYS A 5 2.90 -12.00 0.72
C CYS A 5 1.37 -11.99 0.78
N ALA A 6 0.76 -13.17 0.69
CA ALA A 6 -0.67 -13.32 0.94
C ALA A 6 -0.94 -13.34 2.47
N LEU A 7 -1.93 -12.60 2.92
CA LEU A 7 -2.23 -12.43 4.35
C LEU A 7 -2.41 -13.74 5.14
N PRO A 8 -3.07 -14.78 4.61
CA PRO A 8 -3.26 -16.02 5.37
C PRO A 8 -1.95 -16.78 5.66
N ILE A 9 -0.87 -16.46 4.95
CA ILE A 9 0.41 -17.17 5.04
C ILE A 9 1.47 -16.33 5.78
N LEU A 10 1.08 -15.16 6.27
CA LEU A 10 1.98 -14.16 6.84
C LEU A 10 2.86 -14.68 7.97
N ALA A 11 2.29 -15.43 8.90
CA ALA A 11 3.03 -15.94 10.05
C ALA A 11 4.15 -16.92 9.67
N ARG A 12 4.06 -17.56 8.51
CA ARG A 12 5.08 -18.52 8.04
C ARG A 12 6.12 -17.88 7.11
N ARG A 13 5.73 -16.87 6.33
CA ARG A 13 6.61 -16.25 5.34
C ARG A 13 7.38 -15.03 5.83
N THR A 14 7.03 -14.48 6.97
CA THR A 14 7.78 -13.35 7.55
C THR A 14 9.04 -13.78 8.29
N ARG A 15 9.27 -15.06 8.43
CA ARG A 15 10.53 -15.59 8.99
C ARG A 15 11.69 -15.21 8.07
N GLY A 16 12.66 -14.45 8.60
CA GLY A 16 13.80 -13.96 7.84
C GLY A 16 13.63 -12.62 7.16
N LEU A 17 12.42 -12.02 7.21
CA LEU A 17 12.20 -10.65 6.78
C LEU A 17 12.36 -9.69 7.96
N PRO A 18 12.73 -8.42 7.71
CA PRO A 18 12.77 -7.42 8.76
C PRO A 18 11.41 -7.32 9.45
N PRO A 19 11.37 -7.10 10.78
CA PRO A 19 10.10 -6.89 11.47
C PRO A 19 9.43 -5.62 10.94
N VAL A 20 8.11 -5.63 10.82
CA VAL A 20 7.34 -4.49 10.35
C VAL A 20 6.96 -3.61 11.53
N ASP A 21 7.31 -2.33 11.47
CA ASP A 21 6.97 -1.33 12.49
C ASP A 21 5.59 -0.72 12.26
N THR A 22 5.21 -0.57 11.00
CA THR A 22 4.06 0.23 10.58
C THR A 22 3.38 -0.41 9.38
N LEU A 23 2.05 -0.49 9.45
CA LEU A 23 1.22 -0.84 8.31
C LEU A 23 0.70 0.45 7.66
N VAL A 24 0.64 0.46 6.35
CA VAL A 24 -0.05 1.50 5.58
C VAL A 24 -0.99 0.84 4.59
N ASN A 25 -2.14 1.45 4.37
CA ASN A 25 -3.09 0.95 3.38
C ASN A 25 -2.91 1.70 2.06
N VAL A 26 -3.35 1.08 0.97
CA VAL A 26 -3.45 1.75 -0.32
C VAL A 26 -4.62 2.73 -0.26
N PRO A 27 -4.37 4.04 -0.42
CA PRO A 27 -5.43 5.03 -0.30
C PRO A 27 -6.35 5.01 -1.51
N LEU A 28 -7.66 5.13 -1.26
CA LEU A 28 -8.65 5.35 -2.30
C LEU A 28 -8.83 6.84 -2.52
N PHE A 29 -9.16 7.21 -3.77
CA PHE A 29 -9.60 8.56 -4.05
C PHE A 29 -10.93 8.82 -3.32
N GLN A 30 -11.07 10.01 -2.76
CA GLN A 30 -12.17 10.36 -1.88
C GLN A 30 -13.57 10.04 -2.45
N ARG A 31 -13.79 10.25 -3.76
CA ARG A 31 -15.06 9.91 -4.41
C ARG A 31 -15.38 8.42 -4.37
N ARG A 32 -14.37 7.56 -4.58
CA ARG A 32 -14.54 6.10 -4.50
C ARG A 32 -14.82 5.66 -3.06
N HIS A 33 -14.16 6.28 -2.10
CA HIS A 33 -14.40 6.04 -0.68
C HIS A 33 -15.87 6.32 -0.31
N TRP A 34 -16.39 7.45 -0.76
CA TRP A 34 -17.79 7.82 -0.52
C TRP A 34 -18.79 6.86 -1.14
N ARG A 35 -18.53 6.38 -2.38
CA ARG A 35 -19.41 5.43 -3.06
C ARG A 35 -19.43 4.06 -2.39
N ARG A 36 -18.29 3.59 -1.87
CA ARG A 36 -18.16 2.29 -1.21
C ARG A 36 -18.47 2.34 0.29
N GLY A 37 -18.49 3.53 0.89
CA GLY A 37 -18.68 3.72 2.32
C GLY A 37 -17.48 3.36 3.17
N TYR A 38 -16.47 2.65 2.63
CA TYR A 38 -15.27 2.25 3.37
C TYR A 38 -14.13 1.85 2.41
N ASN A 39 -12.91 1.86 2.93
CA ASN A 39 -11.75 1.31 2.26
C ASN A 39 -11.51 -0.11 2.77
N GLN A 40 -11.56 -1.09 1.87
CA GLN A 40 -11.36 -2.51 2.22
C GLN A 40 -9.99 -2.78 2.82
N SER A 41 -8.95 -2.10 2.34
CA SER A 41 -7.61 -2.22 2.91
C SER A 41 -7.57 -1.74 4.36
N ASP A 42 -8.34 -0.72 4.73
CA ASP A 42 -8.44 -0.25 6.10
C ASP A 42 -9.03 -1.32 7.02
N LEU A 43 -10.06 -2.05 6.56
CA LEU A 43 -10.65 -3.13 7.33
C LEU A 43 -9.68 -4.28 7.59
N LEU A 44 -8.72 -4.51 6.70
CA LEU A 44 -7.68 -5.51 6.88
C LEU A 44 -6.58 -5.01 7.81
N CYS A 45 -6.19 -3.75 7.71
CA CYS A 45 -5.09 -3.18 8.47
C CYS A 45 -5.34 -3.12 9.96
N ARG A 46 -6.55 -2.76 10.38
CA ARG A 46 -6.87 -2.57 11.80
C ARG A 46 -6.67 -3.84 12.64
N PRO A 47 -7.33 -4.96 12.31
CA PRO A 47 -7.12 -6.20 13.08
C PRO A 47 -5.70 -6.75 12.92
N LEU A 48 -5.11 -6.60 11.75
CA LEU A 48 -3.76 -7.09 11.46
C LEU A 48 -2.70 -6.35 12.29
N ALA A 49 -2.81 -5.03 12.38
CA ALA A 49 -1.91 -4.21 13.19
C ALA A 49 -2.03 -4.57 14.68
N ARG A 50 -3.23 -4.78 15.15
CA ARG A 50 -3.50 -5.18 16.55
C ARG A 50 -2.90 -6.55 16.85
N TRP A 51 -3.06 -7.50 15.93
CA TRP A 51 -2.52 -8.84 16.07
C TRP A 51 -0.99 -8.88 16.05
N LEU A 52 -0.37 -8.09 15.18
CA LEU A 52 1.08 -8.04 15.02
C LEU A 52 1.76 -7.06 16.00
N GLY A 53 1.00 -6.22 16.70
CA GLY A 53 1.55 -5.22 17.61
C GLY A 53 2.27 -4.08 16.91
N CYS A 54 1.94 -3.79 15.66
CA CYS A 54 2.51 -2.68 14.90
C CYS A 54 1.57 -1.48 14.81
N ARG A 55 2.11 -0.34 14.39
CA ARG A 55 1.32 0.88 14.21
C ARG A 55 0.55 0.83 12.90
N TYR A 56 -0.61 1.46 12.90
CA TYR A 56 -1.40 1.68 11.70
C TYR A 56 -1.94 3.11 11.66
N PRO A 57 -1.16 4.06 11.13
CA PRO A 57 -1.66 5.43 10.91
C PRO A 57 -2.54 5.44 9.64
N ALA A 58 -3.86 5.44 9.82
CA ALA A 58 -4.82 5.28 8.73
C ALA A 58 -4.73 6.39 7.65
N SER A 59 -4.16 7.54 7.97
CA SER A 59 -4.02 8.68 7.08
C SER A 59 -2.59 8.95 6.63
N ALA A 60 -1.70 7.96 6.73
CA ALA A 60 -0.29 8.14 6.37
C ALA A 60 -0.08 8.46 4.89
N LEU A 61 -0.87 7.86 4.02
CA LEU A 61 -0.82 8.07 2.58
C LEU A 61 -2.14 8.65 2.09
N LYS A 62 -2.07 9.59 1.18
CA LYS A 62 -3.24 10.19 0.52
C LYS A 62 -3.07 10.20 -0.98
N ARG A 63 -4.16 10.01 -1.69
CA ARG A 63 -4.21 10.17 -3.13
C ARG A 63 -4.46 11.64 -3.43
N THR A 64 -3.56 12.27 -4.20
CA THR A 64 -3.62 13.72 -4.47
C THR A 64 -4.65 14.09 -5.52
N HIS A 65 -4.94 13.17 -6.45
CA HIS A 65 -5.93 13.38 -7.52
C HIS A 65 -6.47 12.05 -8.01
N ALA A 66 -7.65 12.08 -8.63
CA ALA A 66 -8.18 10.92 -9.32
C ALA A 66 -7.30 10.61 -10.53
N THR A 67 -6.73 9.42 -10.55
CA THR A 67 -6.09 8.93 -11.76
C THR A 67 -7.17 8.77 -12.84
N ALA A 68 -6.90 9.23 -14.06
CA ALA A 68 -7.85 9.15 -15.15
C ALA A 68 -8.34 7.71 -15.35
N VAL A 69 -9.60 7.57 -15.77
CA VAL A 69 -10.19 6.26 -16.02
C VAL A 69 -9.33 5.49 -17.02
N GLN A 70 -8.79 4.35 -16.58
CA GLN A 70 -7.67 3.69 -17.25
C GLN A 70 -8.03 2.84 -18.44
N HIS A 71 -9.30 2.79 -18.84
CA HIS A 71 -9.74 1.96 -19.95
C HIS A 71 -9.15 2.37 -21.32
N ARG A 72 -8.68 3.60 -21.45
CA ARG A 72 -8.17 4.16 -22.70
C ARG A 72 -6.68 4.52 -22.68
N LEU A 73 -5.97 4.21 -21.58
CA LEU A 73 -4.56 4.57 -21.45
C LEU A 73 -3.66 3.37 -21.73
N ASN A 74 -2.60 3.57 -22.52
CA ASN A 74 -1.54 2.58 -22.67
C ASN A 74 -0.68 2.51 -21.42
N ALA A 75 0.22 1.51 -21.32
CA ALA A 75 1.06 1.28 -20.15
C ALA A 75 1.92 2.51 -19.79
N ARG A 76 2.41 3.24 -20.78
CA ARG A 76 3.22 4.44 -20.59
C ARG A 76 2.41 5.58 -19.97
N SER A 77 1.18 5.77 -20.42
CA SER A 77 0.28 6.79 -19.87
C SER A 77 -0.17 6.44 -18.46
N ARG A 78 -0.36 5.15 -18.14
CA ARG A 78 -0.65 4.66 -16.80
C ARG A 78 0.49 4.99 -15.82
N LYS A 79 1.74 4.77 -16.21
CA LYS A 79 2.90 5.12 -15.39
C LYS A 79 2.96 6.62 -15.10
N ARG A 80 2.73 7.46 -16.10
CA ARG A 80 2.71 8.90 -15.92
C ARG A 80 1.55 9.35 -15.03
N ASN A 81 0.39 8.72 -15.17
CA ASN A 81 -0.80 9.04 -14.39
C ASN A 81 -0.63 8.71 -12.90
N LEU A 82 0.13 7.66 -12.57
CA LEU A 82 0.42 7.28 -11.18
C LEU A 82 1.53 8.11 -10.55
N LYS A 83 2.43 8.68 -11.35
CA LYS A 83 3.53 9.48 -10.83
C LYS A 83 2.99 10.70 -10.08
N ASN A 84 3.43 10.88 -8.83
CA ASN A 84 2.97 11.95 -7.95
C ASN A 84 1.46 11.89 -7.61
N ALA A 85 0.82 10.74 -7.83
CA ALA A 85 -0.59 10.56 -7.48
C ALA A 85 -0.81 10.42 -5.97
N PHE A 86 0.25 10.16 -5.21
CA PHE A 86 0.17 9.92 -3.78
C PHE A 86 1.05 10.89 -3.02
N ARG A 87 0.62 11.23 -1.81
CA ARG A 87 1.35 12.08 -0.88
C ARG A 87 1.51 11.38 0.46
N LEU A 88 2.72 11.44 1.01
CA LEU A 88 3.02 10.94 2.34
C LEU A 88 2.78 12.05 3.36
N GLU A 89 1.95 11.77 4.37
CA GLU A 89 1.57 12.75 5.39
C GLU A 89 2.37 12.61 6.70
N LEU A 90 3.07 11.49 6.89
CA LEU A 90 3.80 11.20 8.12
C LEU A 90 5.26 10.87 7.81
N PRO A 91 6.18 11.18 8.74
CA PRO A 91 7.58 10.77 8.59
C PRO A 91 7.72 9.24 8.66
N VAL A 92 8.53 8.67 7.78
CA VAL A 92 8.75 7.22 7.72
C VAL A 92 10.24 6.86 7.83
N ASN A 93 11.08 7.82 8.20
CA ASN A 93 12.52 7.64 8.26
C ASN A 93 12.91 6.47 9.16
N GLY A 94 13.66 5.51 8.60
CA GLY A 94 14.15 4.35 9.32
C GLY A 94 13.09 3.29 9.66
N LEU A 95 11.85 3.45 9.20
CA LEU A 95 10.78 2.52 9.50
C LEU A 95 10.74 1.35 8.51
N HIS A 96 10.40 0.17 9.03
CA HIS A 96 10.07 -1.00 8.23
C HIS A 96 8.55 -1.02 8.02
N ILE A 97 8.12 -0.88 6.77
CA ILE A 97 6.72 -0.64 6.41
C ILE A 97 6.17 -1.79 5.59
N ALA A 98 4.93 -2.17 5.86
CA ALA A 98 4.16 -3.05 5.01
C ALA A 98 2.98 -2.29 4.40
N ILE A 99 2.88 -2.33 3.08
CA ILE A 99 1.72 -1.82 2.35
C ILE A 99 0.70 -2.95 2.27
N VAL A 100 -0.51 -2.71 2.75
CA VAL A 100 -1.59 -3.69 2.74
C VAL A 100 -2.59 -3.34 1.65
N ASP A 101 -2.88 -4.31 0.80
CA ASP A 101 -3.88 -4.18 -0.26
C ASP A 101 -4.71 -5.48 -0.34
N ASP A 102 -5.97 -5.37 -0.73
CA ASP A 102 -6.83 -6.54 -0.89
C ASP A 102 -6.49 -7.32 -2.16
N VAL A 103 -6.37 -6.63 -3.28
CA VAL A 103 -6.06 -7.24 -4.59
C VAL A 103 -4.95 -6.44 -5.29
N VAL A 104 -3.88 -7.13 -5.64
CA VAL A 104 -2.81 -6.56 -6.47
C VAL A 104 -2.98 -7.12 -7.88
N THR A 105 -3.22 -6.23 -8.85
CA THR A 105 -3.35 -6.59 -10.28
C THR A 105 -1.99 -6.48 -10.97
N THR A 106 -1.68 -5.34 -11.58
CA THR A 106 -0.40 -5.11 -12.27
C THR A 106 0.75 -4.81 -11.31
N GLY A 107 0.45 -4.40 -10.08
CA GLY A 107 1.45 -3.96 -9.12
C GLY A 107 1.90 -2.51 -9.29
N SER A 108 1.35 -1.78 -10.26
CA SER A 108 1.77 -0.40 -10.56
C SER A 108 1.53 0.55 -9.38
N THR A 109 0.40 0.45 -8.71
CA THR A 109 0.06 1.28 -7.56
C THR A 109 0.99 1.01 -6.38
N VAL A 110 1.17 -0.26 -6.02
CA VAL A 110 2.06 -0.62 -4.90
C VAL A 110 3.52 -0.33 -5.21
N ALA A 111 3.93 -0.42 -6.48
CA ALA A 111 5.27 -0.03 -6.90
C ALA A 111 5.51 1.47 -6.70
N GLU A 112 4.55 2.30 -7.07
CA GLU A 112 4.64 3.76 -6.89
C GLU A 112 4.65 4.14 -5.40
N LEU A 113 3.81 3.51 -4.59
CA LEU A 113 3.81 3.71 -3.13
C LEU A 113 5.12 3.26 -2.51
N SER A 114 5.66 2.11 -2.93
CA SER A 114 6.95 1.62 -2.44
C SER A 114 8.09 2.59 -2.77
N ARG A 115 8.09 3.12 -3.99
CA ARG A 115 9.06 4.13 -4.43
C ARG A 115 8.99 5.37 -3.54
N LEU A 116 7.79 5.88 -3.30
CA LEU A 116 7.56 7.05 -2.46
C LEU A 116 8.08 6.83 -1.04
N LEU A 117 7.74 5.70 -0.43
CA LEU A 117 8.16 5.37 0.94
C LEU A 117 9.68 5.20 1.04
N LEU A 118 10.30 4.51 0.12
CA LEU A 118 11.75 4.32 0.11
C LEU A 118 12.49 5.64 -0.12
N GLN A 119 12.01 6.49 -1.03
CA GLN A 119 12.60 7.82 -1.25
C GLN A 119 12.41 8.73 -0.04
N SER A 120 11.38 8.51 0.75
CA SER A 120 11.13 9.28 1.98
C SER A 120 11.91 8.74 3.19
N GLY A 121 12.76 7.75 3.00
CA GLY A 121 13.67 7.26 4.01
C GLY A 121 13.26 5.99 4.74
N ALA A 122 12.22 5.29 4.30
CA ALA A 122 11.84 4.01 4.89
C ALA A 122 13.00 3.01 4.79
N ALA A 123 13.22 2.24 5.85
CA ALA A 123 14.29 1.25 5.90
C ALA A 123 13.99 0.04 5.01
N SER A 124 12.73 -0.37 4.94
CA SER A 124 12.29 -1.44 4.04
C SER A 124 10.79 -1.30 3.75
N VAL A 125 10.35 -1.88 2.63
CA VAL A 125 8.95 -1.92 2.25
C VAL A 125 8.58 -3.35 1.85
N GLN A 126 7.50 -3.85 2.43
CA GLN A 126 6.86 -5.12 2.07
C GLN A 126 5.48 -4.83 1.49
N VAL A 127 5.00 -5.67 0.62
CA VAL A 127 3.63 -5.60 0.08
C VAL A 127 2.87 -6.85 0.50
N TRP A 128 1.78 -6.65 1.23
CA TRP A 128 0.92 -7.72 1.72
C TRP A 128 -0.44 -7.63 1.04
N CYS A 129 -0.85 -8.70 0.38
CA CYS A 129 -2.13 -8.74 -0.32
C CYS A 129 -2.86 -10.06 -0.08
N LEU A 130 -4.19 -10.01 -0.15
CA LEU A 130 -5.02 -11.21 -0.09
C LEU A 130 -4.96 -12.01 -1.38
N CYS A 131 -4.97 -11.31 -2.49
CA CYS A 131 -5.03 -11.91 -3.80
C CYS A 131 -4.14 -11.15 -4.78
N ARG A 132 -3.50 -11.89 -5.67
CA ARG A 132 -2.77 -11.31 -6.80
C ARG A 132 -3.29 -11.94 -8.07
N THR A 133 -3.76 -11.09 -8.99
CA THR A 133 -4.14 -11.54 -10.33
C THR A 133 -2.89 -11.62 -11.21
N LEU A 134 -2.77 -12.72 -11.91
CA LEU A 134 -1.67 -12.96 -12.85
C LEU A 134 -2.01 -12.46 -14.25
#